data_604126e25cf353f7ab914093e72c8fd6
#
_entry.id   604126e25cf353f7ab914093e72c8fd6
#
_cell.length_a   1.000
_cell.length_b   1.000
_cell.length_c   1.000
_cell.angle_alpha   90.00
_cell.angle_beta   90.00
_cell.angle_gamma   90.00
#
_symmetry.space_group_name_H-M   'P 1'
#
loop_
_entity.id
_entity.type
_entity.pdbx_description
1 polymer ?
#
loop_
_entity_poly.entity_id
_entity_poly.type
_entity_poly.pdbx_seq_one_letter_code
_entity_poly.pdbx_strand_id
1 'polypeptide(L)'
;MLKGISHIGIAVKNLDEAIKVYTEALGAQLEEVQRAPEAGMAAAMLSVGSNKIELIEPIGTEGAIAKFLESRGEGIQHICIEVDDIDKTLESLSAKGIRLIDEKAREGLEGRIAFIHPKSMNGVLIELVEISKS
;
A
#
# COMPACT_ATOMS: atom_id res chain seq x y z
N MET A 1 18.03 5.45 -0.57
CA MET A 1 18.07 5.13 0.87
C MET A 1 16.67 4.96 1.43
N LEU A 2 16.48 3.95 2.24
CA LEU A 2 15.20 3.71 2.88
C LEU A 2 15.02 4.66 4.05
N LYS A 3 13.82 5.24 4.18
CA LYS A 3 13.50 6.17 5.26
C LYS A 3 12.71 5.51 6.38
N GLY A 4 12.04 4.40 6.09
CA GLY A 4 11.27 3.66 7.08
C GLY A 4 10.06 3.00 6.45
N ILE A 5 9.27 2.35 7.28
CA ILE A 5 8.01 1.77 6.84
C ILE A 5 6.95 2.87 6.88
N SER A 6 6.35 3.17 5.73
CA SER A 6 5.30 4.18 5.64
C SER A 6 3.99 3.67 6.26
N HIS A 7 3.57 2.49 5.84
CA HIS A 7 2.33 1.90 6.35
C HIS A 7 2.25 0.41 6.00
N ILE A 8 1.28 -0.26 6.63
CA ILE A 8 0.92 -1.64 6.33
C ILE A 8 -0.45 -1.58 5.67
N GLY A 9 -0.58 -2.17 4.48
CA GLY A 9 -1.83 -2.20 3.74
C GLY A 9 -2.63 -3.46 4.01
N ILE A 10 -3.88 -3.30 4.40
CA ILE A 10 -4.78 -4.39 4.72
C ILE A 10 -5.99 -4.37 3.79
N ALA A 11 -6.22 -5.47 3.10
CA ALA A 11 -7.38 -5.61 2.21
C ALA A 11 -8.60 -5.99 3.03
N VAL A 12 -9.70 -5.25 2.86
CA VAL A 12 -10.93 -5.48 3.61
C VAL A 12 -12.12 -5.53 2.65
N LYS A 13 -13.16 -6.25 3.03
CA LYS A 13 -14.38 -6.37 2.22
C LYS A 13 -15.29 -5.17 2.34
N ASN A 14 -15.31 -4.54 3.51
CA ASN A 14 -16.15 -3.38 3.78
C ASN A 14 -15.35 -2.34 4.55
N LEU A 15 -15.04 -1.25 3.86
CA LEU A 15 -14.17 -0.21 4.42
C LEU A 15 -14.78 0.45 5.65
N ASP A 16 -16.06 0.82 5.59
CA ASP A 16 -16.70 1.52 6.69
C ASP A 16 -16.75 0.66 7.96
N GLU A 17 -17.04 -0.63 7.82
CA GLU A 17 -17.03 -1.54 8.96
C GLU A 17 -15.63 -1.74 9.51
N ALA A 18 -14.64 -1.85 8.62
CA ALA A 18 -13.25 -2.01 9.04
C ALA A 18 -12.77 -0.77 9.80
N ILE A 19 -13.11 0.42 9.32
CA ILE A 19 -12.77 1.67 10.00
C ILE A 19 -13.33 1.65 11.44
N LYS A 20 -14.58 1.21 11.60
CA LYS A 20 -15.19 1.14 12.94
C LYS A 20 -14.42 0.20 13.87
N VAL A 21 -14.04 -0.97 13.38
CA VAL A 21 -13.29 -1.93 14.19
C VAL A 21 -11.95 -1.33 14.64
N TYR A 22 -11.22 -0.77 13.72
CA TYR A 22 -9.88 -0.24 14.03
C TYR A 22 -9.93 1.02 14.88
N THR A 23 -10.95 1.86 14.72
CA THR A 23 -11.05 3.08 15.52
C THR A 23 -11.74 2.85 16.86
N GLU A 24 -12.89 2.17 16.87
CA GLU A 24 -13.68 2.01 18.10
C GLU A 24 -13.14 0.91 19.01
N ALA A 25 -12.74 -0.24 18.44
CA ALA A 25 -12.25 -1.34 19.25
C ALA A 25 -10.75 -1.23 19.54
N LEU A 26 -9.95 -0.90 18.54
CA LEU A 26 -8.50 -0.85 18.71
C LEU A 26 -7.98 0.52 19.19
N GLY A 27 -8.68 1.60 18.85
CA GLY A 27 -8.26 2.94 19.25
C GLY A 27 -7.39 3.66 18.23
N ALA A 28 -7.30 3.15 17.01
CA ALA A 28 -6.58 3.84 15.94
C ALA A 28 -7.33 5.13 15.58
N GLN A 29 -6.61 6.10 15.02
CA GLN A 29 -7.22 7.37 14.63
C GLN A 29 -7.33 7.46 13.12
N LEU A 30 -8.53 7.77 12.63
CA LEU A 30 -8.76 7.95 11.21
C LEU A 30 -8.15 9.27 10.76
N GLU A 31 -7.23 9.20 9.80
CA GLU A 31 -6.58 10.39 9.25
C GLU A 31 -7.26 10.85 7.97
N GLU A 32 -7.56 9.93 7.07
CA GLU A 32 -8.04 10.28 5.74
C GLU A 32 -8.78 9.12 5.11
N VAL A 33 -9.80 9.42 4.30
CA VAL A 33 -10.45 8.44 3.43
C VAL A 33 -10.39 8.98 2.01
N GLN A 34 -9.93 8.15 1.09
CA GLN A 34 -9.88 8.50 -0.32
C GLN A 34 -10.61 7.43 -1.13
N ARG A 35 -11.44 7.88 -2.07
CA ARG A 35 -12.13 6.99 -2.98
C ARG A 35 -11.60 7.27 -4.38
N ALA A 36 -11.04 6.25 -5.01
CA ALA A 36 -10.42 6.37 -6.32
C ALA A 36 -10.98 5.29 -7.26
N PRO A 37 -12.20 5.49 -7.78
CA PRO A 37 -12.81 4.49 -8.68
C PRO A 37 -11.95 4.18 -9.89
N GLU A 38 -11.24 5.16 -10.42
CA GLU A 38 -10.33 4.97 -11.55
C GLU A 38 -9.14 4.05 -11.21
N ALA A 39 -8.77 4.01 -9.94
CA ALA A 39 -7.73 3.10 -9.47
C ALA A 39 -8.32 1.79 -8.91
N GLY A 40 -9.64 1.65 -8.93
CA GLY A 40 -10.33 0.44 -8.50
C GLY A 40 -10.36 0.24 -7.00
N MET A 41 -10.25 1.30 -6.20
CA MET A 41 -10.19 1.14 -4.75
C MET A 41 -10.68 2.36 -3.97
N ALA A 42 -11.03 2.08 -2.72
CA ALA A 42 -11.24 3.10 -1.68
C ALA A 42 -10.30 2.74 -0.54
N ALA A 43 -9.68 3.73 0.06
CA ALA A 43 -8.69 3.50 1.11
C ALA A 43 -8.87 4.47 2.27
N ALA A 44 -8.58 3.97 3.47
CA ALA A 44 -8.56 4.79 4.67
C ALA A 44 -7.19 4.68 5.31
N MET A 45 -6.61 5.81 5.66
CA MET A 45 -5.35 5.84 6.38
C MET A 45 -5.63 6.12 7.85
N LEU A 46 -5.09 5.25 8.72
CA LEU A 46 -5.28 5.36 10.15
C LEU A 46 -3.91 5.45 10.84
N SER A 47 -3.83 6.25 11.90
CA SER A 47 -2.61 6.28 12.69
C SER A 47 -2.73 5.35 13.89
N VAL A 48 -1.64 4.65 14.17
CA VAL A 48 -1.48 3.75 15.31
C VAL A 48 -0.22 4.22 16.01
N GLY A 49 -0.36 5.17 16.92
CA GLY A 49 0.80 5.86 17.50
C GLY A 49 1.55 6.60 16.39
N SER A 50 2.84 6.31 16.23
CA SER A 50 3.68 6.94 15.21
C SER A 50 3.67 6.19 13.87
N ASN A 51 2.93 5.09 13.78
CA ASN A 51 2.87 4.27 12.58
C ASN A 51 1.50 4.39 11.92
N LYS A 52 1.37 3.84 10.70
CA LYS A 52 0.13 3.92 9.96
C LYS A 52 -0.32 2.57 9.42
N ILE A 53 -1.63 2.42 9.33
CA ILE A 53 -2.28 1.29 8.69
C ILE A 53 -3.18 1.85 7.61
N GLU A 54 -3.15 1.24 6.42
CA GLU A 54 -4.05 1.57 5.34
C GLU A 54 -5.05 0.44 5.16
N LEU A 55 -6.34 0.75 5.27
CA LEU A 55 -7.40 -0.20 4.98
C LEU A 55 -7.86 0.03 3.56
N ILE A 56 -7.95 -1.04 2.75
CA ILE A 56 -8.25 -0.90 1.32
C ILE A 56 -9.38 -1.81 0.92
N GLU A 57 -10.43 -1.22 0.32
CA GLU A 57 -11.57 -1.95 -0.22
C GLU A 57 -11.55 -1.83 -1.74
N PRO A 58 -11.77 -2.93 -2.49
CA PRO A 58 -11.82 -2.82 -3.95
C PRO A 58 -13.11 -2.15 -4.42
N ILE A 59 -13.02 -1.37 -5.48
CA ILE A 59 -14.19 -0.86 -6.19
C ILE A 59 -14.26 -1.65 -7.49
N GLY A 60 -15.28 -2.51 -7.62
CA GLY A 60 -15.38 -3.42 -8.75
C GLY A 60 -14.73 -4.76 -8.47
N THR A 61 -14.58 -5.58 -9.50
CA THR A 61 -14.09 -6.95 -9.39
C THR A 61 -12.70 -7.15 -9.97
N GLU A 62 -12.14 -6.11 -10.56
CA GLU A 62 -10.81 -6.18 -11.17
C GLU A 62 -9.80 -5.43 -10.31
N GLY A 63 -8.52 -5.68 -10.57
CA GLY A 63 -7.45 -5.04 -9.85
C GLY A 63 -6.87 -5.92 -8.75
N ALA A 64 -5.75 -5.46 -8.21
CA ALA A 64 -4.95 -6.25 -7.27
C ALA A 64 -5.65 -6.54 -5.95
N ILE A 65 -6.39 -5.57 -5.41
CA ILE A 65 -7.08 -5.74 -4.13
C ILE A 65 -8.22 -6.74 -4.27
N ALA A 66 -9.01 -6.63 -5.34
CA ALA A 66 -10.10 -7.56 -5.58
C ALA A 66 -9.59 -8.99 -5.72
N LYS A 67 -8.50 -9.16 -6.47
CA LYS A 67 -7.89 -10.47 -6.67
C LYS A 67 -7.31 -11.04 -5.37
N PHE A 68 -6.72 -10.19 -4.55
CA PHE A 68 -6.21 -10.62 -3.25
C PHE A 68 -7.33 -11.14 -2.37
N LEU A 69 -8.44 -10.39 -2.26
CA LEU A 69 -9.59 -10.82 -1.45
C LEU A 69 -10.18 -12.13 -1.97
N GLU A 70 -10.27 -12.28 -3.28
CA GLU A 70 -10.82 -13.49 -3.89
C GLU A 70 -9.96 -14.71 -3.59
N SER A 71 -8.64 -14.58 -3.66
CA SER A 71 -7.73 -15.72 -3.51
C SER A 71 -7.31 -15.97 -2.06
N ARG A 72 -7.26 -14.94 -1.21
CA ARG A 72 -6.73 -15.07 0.16
C ARG A 72 -7.69 -14.62 1.25
N GLY A 73 -8.75 -13.89 0.91
CA GLY A 73 -9.62 -13.28 1.90
C GLY A 73 -9.01 -12.00 2.48
N GLU A 74 -9.59 -11.51 3.55
CA GLU A 74 -9.09 -10.30 4.22
C GLU A 74 -7.74 -10.55 4.89
N GLY A 75 -6.88 -9.55 4.88
CA GLY A 75 -5.58 -9.66 5.53
C GLY A 75 -4.58 -8.64 5.02
N ILE A 76 -3.34 -8.74 5.50
CA ILE A 76 -2.26 -7.86 5.06
C ILE A 76 -1.96 -8.11 3.59
N GLN A 77 -2.09 -7.07 2.77
CA GLN A 77 -1.87 -7.16 1.34
C GLN A 77 -0.49 -6.68 0.94
N HIS A 78 0.01 -5.62 1.58
CA HIS A 78 1.35 -5.12 1.27
C HIS A 78 1.97 -4.37 2.45
N ILE A 79 3.29 -4.17 2.35
CA ILE A 79 4.04 -3.30 3.24
C ILE A 79 4.60 -2.19 2.37
N CYS A 80 4.39 -0.94 2.78
CA CYS A 80 4.90 0.20 2.04
C CYS A 80 6.12 0.79 2.73
N ILE A 81 7.21 0.93 1.98
CA ILE A 81 8.47 1.47 2.46
C ILE A 81 8.71 2.82 1.82
N GLU A 82 8.98 3.82 2.64
CA GLU A 82 9.30 5.15 2.14
C GLU A 82 10.78 5.24 1.76
N VAL A 83 11.04 5.83 0.59
CA VAL A 83 12.40 6.04 0.08
C VAL A 83 12.61 7.51 -0.22
N ASP A 84 13.85 7.96 -0.23
CA ASP A 84 14.18 9.35 -0.56
C ASP A 84 14.24 9.61 -2.05
N ASP A 85 14.60 8.60 -2.86
CA ASP A 85 14.70 8.73 -4.31
C ASP A 85 14.26 7.42 -4.95
N ILE A 86 13.01 7.37 -5.38
CA ILE A 86 12.43 6.14 -5.90
C ILE A 86 13.06 5.73 -7.23
N ASP A 87 13.42 6.68 -8.07
CA ASP A 87 14.01 6.35 -9.37
C ASP A 87 15.37 5.66 -9.19
N LYS A 88 16.21 6.18 -8.31
CA LYS A 88 17.50 5.55 -8.01
C LYS A 88 17.33 4.19 -7.34
N THR A 89 16.33 4.08 -6.47
CA THR A 89 16.04 2.81 -5.79
C THR A 89 15.66 1.74 -6.82
N LEU A 90 14.78 2.08 -7.76
CA LEU A 90 14.35 1.14 -8.79
C LEU A 90 15.52 0.74 -9.70
N GLU A 91 16.36 1.70 -10.08
CA GLU A 91 17.55 1.39 -10.88
C GLU A 91 18.47 0.41 -10.17
N SER A 92 18.72 0.64 -8.89
CA SER A 92 19.57 -0.22 -8.07
C SER A 92 19.00 -1.64 -7.97
N LEU A 93 17.69 -1.75 -7.71
CA LEU A 93 17.02 -3.05 -7.58
C LEU A 93 17.08 -3.80 -8.91
N SER A 94 16.80 -3.12 -10.01
CA SER A 94 16.85 -3.72 -11.34
C SER A 94 18.25 -4.23 -11.67
N ALA A 95 19.27 -3.43 -11.35
CA ALA A 95 20.66 -3.81 -11.59
C ALA A 95 21.08 -5.05 -10.79
N LYS A 96 20.43 -5.27 -9.65
CA LYS A 96 20.70 -6.43 -8.78
C LYS A 96 19.87 -7.66 -9.15
N GLY A 97 19.08 -7.58 -10.21
CA GLY A 97 18.25 -8.70 -10.66
C GLY A 97 16.96 -8.88 -9.89
N ILE A 98 16.55 -7.90 -9.10
CA ILE A 98 15.27 -7.95 -8.37
C ILE A 98 14.13 -7.75 -9.34
N ARG A 99 13.12 -8.62 -9.26
CA ARG A 99 11.97 -8.54 -10.13
C ARG A 99 11.01 -7.46 -9.67
N LEU A 100 10.76 -6.49 -10.55
CA LEU A 100 9.87 -5.37 -10.25
C LEU A 100 8.54 -5.57 -10.97
N ILE A 101 7.43 -5.19 -10.32
CA ILE A 101 6.14 -5.09 -11.01
C ILE A 101 6.13 -3.79 -11.81
N ASP A 102 6.58 -2.70 -11.20
CA ASP A 102 6.73 -1.41 -11.85
C ASP A 102 8.20 -1.10 -12.03
N GLU A 103 8.68 -1.05 -13.26
CA GLU A 103 10.07 -0.69 -13.53
C GLU A 103 10.31 0.80 -13.40
N LYS A 104 9.23 1.59 -13.54
CA LYS A 104 9.25 3.04 -13.35
C LYS A 104 8.17 3.44 -12.38
N ALA A 105 8.45 4.46 -11.58
CA ALA A 105 7.50 4.98 -10.62
C ALA A 105 6.29 5.61 -11.31
N ARG A 106 5.14 5.52 -10.67
CA ARG A 106 3.90 6.13 -11.14
C ARG A 106 3.23 6.87 -9.99
N GLU A 107 2.25 7.69 -10.33
CA GLU A 107 1.53 8.45 -9.31
C GLU A 107 0.64 7.53 -8.47
N GLY A 108 0.74 7.68 -7.16
CA GLY A 108 -0.10 6.98 -6.20
C GLY A 108 -0.84 7.98 -5.33
N LEU A 109 -1.50 7.49 -4.28
CA LEU A 109 -2.32 8.36 -3.42
C LEU A 109 -1.49 9.33 -2.57
N GLU A 110 -0.28 8.92 -2.17
CA GLU A 110 0.55 9.74 -1.29
C GLU A 110 1.81 10.29 -1.94
N GLY A 111 2.14 9.82 -3.12
CA GLY A 111 3.34 10.24 -3.82
C GLY A 111 3.63 9.31 -4.98
N ARG A 112 4.88 9.26 -5.40
CA ARG A 112 5.28 8.38 -6.49
C ARG A 112 5.53 6.99 -5.95
N ILE A 113 4.95 5.99 -6.58
CA ILE A 113 4.98 4.62 -6.09
C ILE A 113 5.51 3.64 -7.13
N ALA A 114 5.98 2.49 -6.63
CA ALA A 114 6.30 1.34 -7.47
C ALA A 114 6.24 0.09 -6.61
N PHE A 115 5.86 -1.04 -7.21
CA PHE A 115 5.77 -2.30 -6.50
C PHE A 115 6.89 -3.25 -6.90
N ILE A 116 7.43 -3.96 -5.90
CA ILE A 116 8.41 -5.02 -6.09
C ILE A 116 7.67 -6.35 -6.08
N HIS A 117 7.99 -7.22 -7.05
CA HIS A 117 7.30 -8.51 -7.16
C HIS A 117 7.56 -9.37 -5.91
N PRO A 118 6.50 -10.00 -5.36
CA PRO A 118 6.66 -10.83 -4.15
C PRO A 118 7.70 -11.95 -4.28
N LYS A 119 7.91 -12.48 -5.49
CA LYS A 119 8.90 -13.53 -5.70
C LYS A 119 10.33 -13.11 -5.34
N SER A 120 10.61 -11.81 -5.44
CA SER A 120 11.93 -11.28 -5.07
C SER A 120 11.99 -10.82 -3.61
N MET A 121 10.85 -10.82 -2.91
CA MET A 121 10.75 -10.34 -1.53
C MET A 121 10.15 -11.40 -0.60
N ASN A 122 10.51 -12.66 -0.85
CA ASN A 122 10.12 -13.77 0.02
C ASN A 122 8.61 -13.89 0.22
N GLY A 123 7.85 -13.63 -0.83
CA GLY A 123 6.40 -13.78 -0.81
C GLY A 123 5.63 -12.55 -0.35
N VAL A 124 6.32 -11.45 -0.06
CA VAL A 124 5.69 -10.22 0.41
C VAL A 124 5.63 -9.18 -0.70
N LEU A 125 4.44 -8.63 -0.94
CA LEU A 125 4.31 -7.51 -1.87
C LEU A 125 4.83 -6.24 -1.18
N ILE A 126 5.89 -5.68 -1.72
CA ILE A 126 6.49 -4.45 -1.19
C ILE A 126 6.14 -3.27 -2.11
N GLU A 127 5.57 -2.24 -1.53
CA GLU A 127 5.36 -0.97 -2.20
C GLU A 127 6.46 -0.01 -1.78
N LEU A 128 7.02 0.71 -2.74
CA LEU A 128 7.94 1.81 -2.45
C LEU A 128 7.18 3.12 -2.68
N VAL A 129 7.41 4.09 -1.84
CA VAL A 129 6.81 5.42 -2.01
C VAL A 129 7.85 6.50 -1.76
N GLU A 130 7.86 7.48 -2.67
CA GLU A 130 8.58 8.73 -2.46
C GLU A 130 7.52 9.78 -2.23
N ILE A 131 7.39 10.22 -0.97
CA ILE A 131 6.32 11.15 -0.59
C ILE A 131 6.66 12.54 -1.13
N SER A 132 5.68 13.18 -1.78
CA SER A 132 5.87 14.50 -2.34
C SER A 132 6.19 15.51 -1.25
N LYS A 133 7.26 16.27 -1.48
CA LYS A 133 7.59 17.38 -0.60
C LYS A 133 6.73 18.58 -1.02
N SER A 134 5.91 19.06 -0.13
CA SER A 134 5.12 20.25 -0.36
C SER A 134 5.84 21.48 0.17
#